data_df3fceb12d3b78b20c76b6d69871912e
#
_entry.id   df3fceb12d3b78b20c76b6d69871912e
#
_cell.length_a   1.000
_cell.length_b   1.000
_cell.length_c   1.000
_cell.angle_alpha   90.00
_cell.angle_beta   90.00
_cell.angle_gamma   90.00
#
_symmetry.space_group_name_H-M   'P 1'
#
loop_
_entity.id
_entity.type
_entity.pdbx_description
1 polymer ?
#
loop_
_entity_poly.entity_id
_entity_poly.type
_entity_poly.pdbx_seq_one_letter_code
_entity_poly.pdbx_strand_id
1 'polypeptide(L)'
;MLLTDECPRYEVDTLSAARPAAPVDPVNVEPKEWVYEQYDQLVLSRTVRRPGLDAAVLRLRPSWRGLAVSLDGPPLGERDPFAAGVQAVLDAARNVACAGGEPLALTDCLNFGNPEKPEIGWELGRAIDGIAAAAEALQVPVVSGNVSLYNETDGRAIPPTPVVGCVGLVPDVREVPRGWSPGDAVLLAESDGTLVGDAGLIRFVWQAAPRLSLAHDVSDGGLELALTEASAWSGHEFRAEGSARLGSIVIACAPEHKDGLGWPHLRALGEVA
;
A
#
# COMPACT_ATOMS: atom_id res chain seq x y z
N MET A 1 15.46 31.56 0.44
CA MET A 1 14.38 32.39 -0.10
C MET A 1 13.43 32.65 1.07
N LEU A 2 13.37 33.87 1.58
CA LEU A 2 12.44 34.22 2.65
C LEU A 2 11.05 34.29 2.02
N LEU A 3 10.14 33.44 2.50
CA LEU A 3 8.71 33.57 2.19
C LEU A 3 8.23 34.87 2.85
N THR A 4 7.97 35.88 2.05
CA THR A 4 7.32 37.11 2.53
C THR A 4 5.81 36.87 2.60
N ASP A 5 5.13 37.50 3.58
CA ASP A 5 3.67 37.43 3.77
C ASP A 5 2.84 37.99 2.60
N GLU A 6 3.47 38.35 1.49
CA GLU A 6 2.89 38.94 0.28
C GLU A 6 2.60 37.91 -0.84
N CYS A 7 2.69 36.59 -0.56
CA CYS A 7 2.21 35.60 -1.54
C CYS A 7 0.70 35.76 -1.74
N PRO A 8 0.22 35.99 -2.98
CA PRO A 8 -1.21 36.06 -3.23
C PRO A 8 -1.87 34.76 -2.79
N ARG A 9 -2.79 34.86 -1.85
CA ARG A 9 -3.65 33.73 -1.45
C ARG A 9 -4.78 33.67 -2.46
N TYR A 10 -4.81 32.62 -3.25
CA TYR A 10 -5.95 32.31 -4.11
C TYR A 10 -6.99 31.60 -3.23
N GLU A 11 -8.10 32.26 -2.92
CA GLU A 11 -9.29 31.59 -2.41
C GLU A 11 -9.97 30.93 -3.62
N VAL A 12 -9.85 29.64 -3.73
CA VAL A 12 -10.63 28.85 -4.68
C VAL A 12 -11.99 28.58 -4.04
N ASP A 13 -13.07 29.04 -4.67
CA ASP A 13 -14.42 28.65 -4.28
C ASP A 13 -14.54 27.11 -4.42
N THR A 14 -14.45 26.41 -3.31
CA THR A 14 -14.61 24.97 -3.28
C THR A 14 -16.09 24.62 -3.26
N LEU A 15 -16.60 24.02 -4.35
CA LEU A 15 -17.91 23.40 -4.32
C LEU A 15 -17.83 22.14 -3.45
N SER A 16 -18.84 21.94 -2.61
CA SER A 16 -18.92 20.82 -1.65
C SER A 16 -19.43 19.51 -2.26
N ALA A 17 -19.34 19.34 -3.57
CA ALA A 17 -19.92 18.18 -4.24
C ALA A 17 -18.91 17.49 -5.17
N ALA A 18 -18.76 16.20 -4.97
CA ALA A 18 -18.01 15.32 -5.90
C ALA A 18 -18.63 15.37 -7.30
N ARG A 19 -17.80 15.20 -8.32
CA ARG A 19 -18.27 15.02 -9.70
C ARG A 19 -19.19 13.79 -9.78
N PRO A 20 -20.19 13.78 -10.70
CA PRO A 20 -20.95 12.58 -11.00
C PRO A 20 -19.98 11.43 -11.32
N ALA A 21 -20.23 10.26 -10.74
CA ALA A 21 -19.41 9.09 -11.01
C ALA A 21 -19.42 8.75 -12.51
N ALA A 22 -18.24 8.74 -13.13
CA ALA A 22 -18.10 8.14 -14.45
C ALA A 22 -18.30 6.61 -14.33
N PRO A 23 -18.73 5.90 -15.40
CA PRO A 23 -18.73 4.45 -15.39
C PRO A 23 -17.33 3.95 -15.01
N VAL A 24 -17.27 2.99 -14.08
CA VAL A 24 -16.03 2.31 -13.74
C VAL A 24 -15.86 1.18 -14.74
N ASP A 25 -14.71 1.14 -15.41
CA ASP A 25 -14.34 -0.04 -16.17
C ASP A 25 -14.25 -1.26 -15.24
N PRO A 26 -14.53 -2.47 -15.73
CA PRO A 26 -14.33 -3.68 -14.94
C PRO A 26 -12.93 -3.69 -14.34
N VAL A 27 -12.85 -4.09 -13.06
CA VAL A 27 -11.56 -4.20 -12.36
C VAL A 27 -10.64 -5.15 -13.15
N ASN A 28 -9.55 -4.62 -13.68
CA ASN A 28 -8.55 -5.41 -14.38
C ASN A 28 -7.44 -5.78 -13.39
N VAL A 29 -7.54 -7.00 -12.86
CA VAL A 29 -6.57 -7.60 -11.93
C VAL A 29 -5.51 -8.45 -12.66
N GLU A 30 -5.44 -8.36 -13.99
CA GLU A 30 -4.41 -9.08 -14.74
C GLU A 30 -3.01 -8.60 -14.35
N PRO A 31 -2.03 -9.52 -14.26
CA PRO A 31 -0.64 -9.19 -13.97
C PRO A 31 -0.05 -8.15 -14.93
N LYS A 32 0.76 -7.25 -14.41
CA LYS A 32 1.39 -6.15 -15.16
C LYS A 32 2.93 -6.23 -15.14
N GLU A 33 3.49 -7.37 -14.85
CA GLU A 33 4.95 -7.59 -14.73
C GLU A 33 5.70 -7.14 -15.97
N TRP A 34 5.10 -7.27 -17.15
CA TRP A 34 5.70 -6.84 -18.42
C TRP A 34 6.07 -5.35 -18.43
N VAL A 35 5.45 -4.52 -17.58
CA VAL A 35 5.75 -3.08 -17.50
C VAL A 35 7.14 -2.86 -16.92
N TYR A 36 7.51 -3.59 -15.87
CA TYR A 36 8.76 -3.37 -15.14
C TYR A 36 9.84 -4.42 -15.44
N GLU A 37 9.50 -5.59 -16.00
CA GLU A 37 10.46 -6.65 -16.33
C GLU A 37 11.50 -6.22 -17.37
N GLN A 38 11.17 -5.23 -18.20
CA GLN A 38 12.09 -4.67 -19.17
C GLN A 38 13.23 -3.83 -18.56
N TYR A 39 13.14 -3.46 -17.28
CA TYR A 39 14.12 -2.64 -16.59
C TYR A 39 15.05 -3.48 -15.71
N ASP A 40 16.30 -3.01 -15.55
CA ASP A 40 17.25 -3.65 -14.65
C ASP A 40 16.86 -3.43 -13.19
N GLN A 41 16.57 -4.51 -12.50
CA GLN A 41 16.19 -4.54 -11.09
C GLN A 41 17.30 -5.08 -10.19
N LEU A 42 18.46 -5.45 -10.75
CA LEU A 42 19.51 -6.17 -10.05
C LEU A 42 20.83 -5.38 -9.96
N VAL A 43 20.81 -4.12 -10.36
CA VAL A 43 21.97 -3.23 -10.33
C VAL A 43 22.69 -3.30 -8.98
N LEU A 44 24.01 -3.45 -9.02
CA LEU A 44 24.89 -3.63 -7.85
C LEU A 44 24.56 -4.84 -6.98
N SER A 45 23.73 -5.78 -7.45
CA SER A 45 23.35 -7.00 -6.74
C SER A 45 22.86 -6.71 -5.29
N ARG A 46 22.04 -5.67 -5.12
CA ARG A 46 21.49 -5.27 -3.81
C ARG A 46 20.08 -5.74 -3.59
N THR A 47 19.37 -6.11 -4.65
CA THR A 47 17.98 -6.54 -4.61
C THR A 47 17.88 -7.92 -3.94
N VAL A 48 17.14 -7.98 -2.84
CA VAL A 48 16.85 -9.19 -2.08
C VAL A 48 15.47 -9.73 -2.44
N ARG A 49 14.50 -8.82 -2.63
CA ARG A 49 13.14 -9.11 -3.07
C ARG A 49 12.85 -8.20 -4.27
N ARG A 50 12.49 -8.80 -5.40
CA ARG A 50 12.18 -8.06 -6.63
C ARG A 50 10.82 -7.38 -6.55
N PRO A 51 10.54 -6.38 -7.41
CA PRO A 51 9.16 -5.95 -7.66
C PRO A 51 8.26 -7.11 -8.08
N GLY A 52 6.96 -6.95 -7.94
CA GLY A 52 5.94 -7.97 -8.25
C GLY A 52 5.35 -8.64 -7.02
N LEU A 53 5.87 -8.33 -5.84
CA LEU A 53 5.32 -8.67 -4.52
C LEU A 53 4.93 -7.35 -3.83
N ASP A 54 4.50 -7.39 -2.57
CA ASP A 54 4.03 -6.18 -1.85
C ASP A 54 5.04 -5.02 -1.92
N ALA A 55 6.32 -5.27 -1.63
CA ALA A 55 7.37 -4.27 -1.75
C ALA A 55 8.69 -4.88 -2.25
N ALA A 56 9.45 -4.11 -3.00
CA ALA A 56 10.83 -4.45 -3.32
C ALA A 56 11.74 -4.22 -2.12
N VAL A 57 12.74 -5.09 -1.92
CA VAL A 57 13.72 -4.96 -0.83
C VAL A 57 15.14 -4.92 -1.36
N LEU A 58 15.87 -3.87 -0.96
CA LEU A 58 17.27 -3.66 -1.32
C LEU A 58 18.16 -3.69 -0.07
N ARG A 59 19.23 -4.47 -0.12
CA ARG A 59 20.20 -4.52 0.99
C ARG A 59 21.11 -3.29 1.04
N LEU A 60 21.32 -2.76 2.21
CA LEU A 60 22.27 -1.67 2.52
C LEU A 60 23.63 -2.25 2.93
N ARG A 61 24.50 -2.58 1.95
CA ARG A 61 25.82 -3.13 2.22
C ARG A 61 26.72 -2.09 2.94
N PRO A 62 27.59 -2.55 3.85
CA PRO A 62 27.94 -3.92 4.21
C PRO A 62 26.99 -4.58 5.22
N SER A 63 26.06 -3.85 5.80
CA SER A 63 25.13 -4.37 6.80
C SER A 63 24.13 -5.40 6.22
N TRP A 64 23.35 -6.02 7.10
CA TRP A 64 22.19 -6.82 6.73
C TRP A 64 20.89 -6.01 6.72
N ARG A 65 20.93 -4.73 7.05
CA ARG A 65 19.78 -3.84 6.92
C ARG A 65 19.40 -3.66 5.45
N GLY A 66 18.14 -3.34 5.23
CA GLY A 66 17.62 -3.07 3.89
C GLY A 66 16.63 -1.90 3.86
N LEU A 67 16.27 -1.52 2.65
CA LEU A 67 15.14 -0.63 2.37
C LEU A 67 14.05 -1.45 1.69
N ALA A 68 12.83 -1.37 2.21
CA ALA A 68 11.62 -1.79 1.50
C ALA A 68 11.03 -0.56 0.80
N VAL A 69 10.57 -0.73 -0.43
CA VAL A 69 10.00 0.35 -1.24
C VAL A 69 8.73 -0.15 -1.93
N SER A 70 7.63 0.57 -1.77
CA SER A 70 6.38 0.36 -2.48
C SER A 70 5.88 1.65 -3.12
N LEU A 71 4.95 1.52 -4.05
CA LEU A 71 4.25 2.61 -4.70
C LEU A 71 2.82 2.16 -4.97
N ASP A 72 1.85 2.87 -4.40
CA ASP A 72 0.43 2.53 -4.49
C ASP A 72 -0.45 3.73 -4.82
N GLY A 73 -1.61 3.44 -5.38
CA GLY A 73 -2.67 4.40 -5.66
C GLY A 73 -3.97 3.99 -4.95
N PRO A 74 -5.07 4.72 -5.20
CA PRO A 74 -6.36 4.34 -4.65
C PRO A 74 -6.85 3.02 -5.25
N PRO A 75 -7.64 2.23 -4.49
CA PRO A 75 -8.28 1.03 -5.01
C PRO A 75 -9.11 1.33 -6.25
N LEU A 76 -9.22 0.36 -7.14
CA LEU A 76 -9.99 0.48 -8.37
C LEU A 76 -11.46 0.81 -8.05
N GLY A 77 -11.94 1.90 -8.63
CA GLY A 77 -13.32 2.36 -8.43
C GLY A 77 -13.54 3.27 -7.23
N GLU A 78 -12.54 3.58 -6.42
CA GLU A 78 -12.67 4.59 -5.38
C GLU A 78 -13.01 5.97 -5.98
N ARG A 79 -13.99 6.64 -5.41
CA ARG A 79 -14.53 7.91 -5.91
C ARG A 79 -14.46 9.04 -4.88
N ASP A 80 -14.37 8.71 -3.60
CA ASP A 80 -14.15 9.72 -2.57
C ASP A 80 -12.67 10.10 -2.55
N PRO A 81 -12.32 11.35 -2.90
CA PRO A 81 -10.91 11.76 -2.92
C PRO A 81 -10.22 11.64 -1.56
N PHE A 82 -10.97 11.82 -0.46
CA PHE A 82 -10.42 11.61 0.89
C PHE A 82 -10.06 10.14 1.12
N ALA A 83 -10.99 9.23 0.81
CA ALA A 83 -10.74 7.79 0.91
C ALA A 83 -9.60 7.36 -0.02
N ALA A 84 -9.54 7.90 -1.24
CA ALA A 84 -8.45 7.65 -2.19
C ALA A 84 -7.07 8.03 -1.61
N GLY A 85 -6.97 9.20 -0.97
CA GLY A 85 -5.74 9.63 -0.29
C GLY A 85 -5.37 8.74 0.90
N VAL A 86 -6.36 8.37 1.73
CA VAL A 86 -6.17 7.46 2.86
C VAL A 86 -5.66 6.10 2.40
N GLN A 87 -6.32 5.48 1.42
CA GLN A 87 -5.97 4.14 0.96
C GLN A 87 -4.59 4.11 0.31
N ALA A 88 -4.26 5.08 -0.56
CA ALA A 88 -2.93 5.14 -1.18
C ALA A 88 -1.79 5.15 -0.13
N VAL A 89 -1.96 5.86 0.99
CA VAL A 89 -0.98 5.88 2.09
C VAL A 89 -0.94 4.55 2.83
N LEU A 90 -2.12 4.02 3.19
CA LEU A 90 -2.20 2.78 3.97
C LEU A 90 -1.69 1.59 3.17
N ASP A 91 -2.01 1.50 1.87
CA ASP A 91 -1.60 0.40 1.00
C ASP A 91 -0.08 0.42 0.79
N ALA A 92 0.50 1.60 0.49
CA ALA A 92 1.95 1.74 0.38
C ALA A 92 2.68 1.34 1.68
N ALA A 93 2.20 1.78 2.84
CA ALA A 93 2.80 1.44 4.13
C ALA A 93 2.60 -0.04 4.49
N ARG A 94 1.45 -0.63 4.13
CA ARG A 94 1.12 -2.05 4.35
C ARG A 94 2.04 -2.96 3.55
N ASN A 95 2.26 -2.63 2.27
CA ASN A 95 3.17 -3.36 1.40
C ASN A 95 4.60 -3.35 1.93
N VAL A 96 5.07 -2.21 2.44
CA VAL A 96 6.36 -2.12 3.13
C VAL A 96 6.40 -3.03 4.37
N ALA A 97 5.32 -3.05 5.17
CA ALA A 97 5.22 -3.89 6.36
C ALA A 97 5.21 -5.38 6.02
N CYS A 98 4.49 -5.81 4.97
CA CYS A 98 4.48 -7.18 4.47
C CYS A 98 5.86 -7.65 4.00
N ALA A 99 6.71 -6.72 3.57
CA ALA A 99 8.11 -6.99 3.26
C ALA A 99 9.05 -6.89 4.49
N GLY A 100 8.52 -6.83 5.71
CA GLY A 100 9.30 -6.77 6.95
C GLY A 100 9.94 -5.41 7.22
N GLY A 101 9.49 -4.35 6.54
CA GLY A 101 9.99 -3.00 6.69
C GLY A 101 9.15 -2.15 7.64
N GLU A 102 9.80 -1.41 8.53
CA GLU A 102 9.17 -0.34 9.29
C GLU A 102 8.96 0.87 8.37
N PRO A 103 7.71 1.32 8.10
CA PRO A 103 7.48 2.53 7.32
C PRO A 103 8.16 3.76 7.95
N LEU A 104 8.98 4.48 7.19
CA LEU A 104 9.74 5.63 7.68
C LEU A 104 9.38 6.95 7.03
N ALA A 105 9.06 6.93 5.75
CA ALA A 105 8.80 8.14 4.98
C ALA A 105 7.89 7.86 3.80
N LEU A 106 7.09 8.88 3.46
CA LEU A 106 6.18 8.88 2.33
C LEU A 106 6.62 9.91 1.30
N THR A 107 6.31 9.65 0.03
CA THR A 107 6.35 10.61 -1.06
C THR A 107 5.04 10.52 -1.83
N ASP A 108 4.45 11.64 -2.22
CA ASP A 108 3.22 11.63 -3.00
C ASP A 108 3.46 12.00 -4.47
N CYS A 109 2.54 11.62 -5.33
CA CYS A 109 2.44 12.05 -6.71
C CYS A 109 0.96 12.32 -7.01
N LEU A 110 0.57 13.57 -6.94
CA LEU A 110 -0.81 14.00 -7.07
C LEU A 110 -1.14 14.27 -8.54
N ASN A 111 -2.08 13.51 -9.11
CA ASN A 111 -2.49 13.64 -10.51
C ASN A 111 -3.96 14.03 -10.59
N PHE A 112 -4.23 15.25 -11.05
CA PHE A 112 -5.57 15.85 -11.10
C PHE A 112 -5.79 16.65 -12.38
N GLY A 113 -7.04 16.96 -12.68
CA GLY A 113 -7.42 17.85 -13.76
C GLY A 113 -7.05 19.31 -13.49
N ASN A 114 -7.76 20.24 -14.12
CA ASN A 114 -7.56 21.68 -13.92
C ASN A 114 -8.08 22.13 -12.55
N PRO A 115 -7.22 22.52 -11.59
CA PRO A 115 -7.63 22.91 -10.23
C PRO A 115 -8.35 24.25 -10.16
N GLU A 116 -8.37 25.05 -11.23
CA GLU A 116 -9.17 26.26 -11.34
C GLU A 116 -10.66 25.96 -11.48
N LYS A 117 -11.02 24.70 -11.83
CA LYS A 117 -12.38 24.21 -11.75
C LYS A 117 -12.69 23.89 -10.29
N PRO A 118 -13.75 24.48 -9.69
CA PRO A 118 -14.00 24.35 -8.25
C PRO A 118 -14.11 22.91 -7.75
N GLU A 119 -14.72 22.04 -8.55
CA GLU A 119 -14.83 20.61 -8.25
C GLU A 119 -13.48 19.89 -8.20
N ILE A 120 -12.55 20.24 -9.09
CA ILE A 120 -11.21 19.64 -9.14
C ILE A 120 -10.35 20.17 -7.98
N GLY A 121 -10.45 21.47 -7.68
CA GLY A 121 -9.79 22.08 -6.52
C GLY A 121 -10.25 21.43 -5.21
N TRP A 122 -11.55 21.15 -5.09
CA TRP A 122 -12.11 20.42 -3.94
C TRP A 122 -11.56 18.99 -3.86
N GLU A 123 -11.56 18.23 -4.98
CA GLU A 123 -11.03 16.86 -5.03
C GLU A 123 -9.56 16.81 -4.59
N LEU A 124 -8.74 17.73 -5.10
CA LEU A 124 -7.33 17.84 -4.73
C LEU A 124 -7.18 18.10 -3.21
N GLY A 125 -7.91 19.09 -2.68
CA GLY A 125 -7.88 19.41 -1.25
C GLY A 125 -8.29 18.21 -0.39
N ARG A 126 -9.38 17.50 -0.77
CA ARG A 126 -9.84 16.32 -0.04
C ARG A 126 -8.86 15.16 -0.08
N ALA A 127 -8.19 14.92 -1.22
CA ALA A 127 -7.16 13.88 -1.32
C ALA A 127 -5.97 14.19 -0.42
N ILE A 128 -5.53 15.45 -0.37
CA ILE A 128 -4.46 15.91 0.55
C ILE A 128 -4.87 15.70 2.01
N ASP A 129 -6.10 16.05 2.39
CA ASP A 129 -6.63 15.81 3.74
C ASP A 129 -6.59 14.31 4.10
N GLY A 130 -6.94 13.44 3.15
CA GLY A 130 -6.89 11.99 3.32
C GLY A 130 -5.46 11.47 3.53
N ILE A 131 -4.52 11.92 2.70
CA ILE A 131 -3.09 11.60 2.85
C ILE A 131 -2.57 12.05 4.22
N ALA A 132 -2.89 13.28 4.62
CA ALA A 132 -2.47 13.83 5.90
C ALA A 132 -3.02 13.00 7.08
N ALA A 133 -4.32 12.67 7.06
CA ALA A 133 -4.96 11.89 8.12
C ALA A 133 -4.32 10.50 8.28
N ALA A 134 -4.03 9.80 7.18
CA ALA A 134 -3.39 8.48 7.22
C ALA A 134 -1.92 8.58 7.66
N ALA A 135 -1.17 9.57 7.16
CA ALA A 135 0.21 9.81 7.54
C ALA A 135 0.34 10.11 9.06
N GLU A 136 -0.59 10.91 9.60
CA GLU A 136 -0.67 11.20 11.04
C GLU A 136 -0.99 9.94 11.87
N ALA A 137 -1.95 9.11 11.42
CA ALA A 137 -2.30 7.86 12.11
C ALA A 137 -1.12 6.86 12.14
N LEU A 138 -0.36 6.81 11.06
CA LEU A 138 0.86 6.00 10.96
C LEU A 138 2.05 6.62 11.71
N GLN A 139 2.02 7.92 11.97
CA GLN A 139 3.16 8.71 12.46
C GLN A 139 4.36 8.70 11.49
N VAL A 140 4.08 8.69 10.20
CA VAL A 140 5.08 8.66 9.11
C VAL A 140 5.00 9.96 8.31
N PRO A 141 6.11 10.73 8.19
CA PRO A 141 6.09 12.01 7.50
C PRO A 141 6.05 11.86 5.99
N VAL A 142 5.36 12.78 5.31
CA VAL A 142 5.52 13.04 3.87
C VAL A 142 6.76 13.93 3.70
N VAL A 143 7.81 13.41 3.06
CA VAL A 143 9.11 14.10 2.96
C VAL A 143 9.38 14.68 1.58
N SER A 144 8.63 14.26 0.58
CA SER A 144 8.70 14.79 -0.79
C SER A 144 7.40 14.54 -1.52
N GLY A 145 7.26 15.11 -2.70
CA GLY A 145 6.12 14.87 -3.56
C GLY A 145 6.25 15.54 -4.91
N ASN A 146 5.30 15.21 -5.79
CA ASN A 146 5.11 15.82 -7.09
C ASN A 146 3.63 16.11 -7.31
N VAL A 147 3.33 17.18 -8.00
CA VAL A 147 1.97 17.53 -8.43
C VAL A 147 1.94 17.61 -9.95
N SER A 148 1.00 16.89 -10.56
CA SER A 148 0.68 16.96 -11.99
C SER A 148 -0.77 17.41 -12.13
N LEU A 149 -0.97 18.60 -12.67
CA LEU A 149 -2.27 19.24 -12.81
C LEU A 149 -2.63 19.44 -14.30
N TYR A 150 -3.88 19.87 -14.55
CA TYR A 150 -4.40 20.07 -15.91
C TYR A 150 -4.41 18.79 -16.76
N ASN A 151 -4.48 17.61 -16.14
CA ASN A 151 -4.57 16.34 -16.85
C ASN A 151 -5.99 16.13 -17.38
N GLU A 152 -6.21 16.58 -18.60
CA GLU A 152 -7.52 16.55 -19.26
C GLU A 152 -7.37 16.10 -20.71
N THR A 153 -8.38 15.37 -21.21
CA THR A 153 -8.51 15.00 -22.61
C THR A 153 -9.92 15.36 -23.07
N ASP A 154 -10.03 16.15 -24.15
CA ASP A 154 -11.31 16.64 -24.68
C ASP A 154 -12.20 17.32 -23.63
N GLY A 155 -11.59 18.11 -22.73
CA GLY A 155 -12.26 18.83 -21.65
C GLY A 155 -12.70 17.94 -20.47
N ARG A 156 -12.36 16.67 -20.49
CA ARG A 156 -12.62 15.73 -19.38
C ARG A 156 -11.36 15.55 -18.53
N ALA A 157 -11.46 15.86 -17.25
CA ALA A 157 -10.40 15.62 -16.31
C ALA A 157 -10.26 14.11 -16.02
N ILE A 158 -9.02 13.68 -15.75
CA ILE A 158 -8.77 12.35 -15.19
C ILE A 158 -9.49 12.19 -13.85
N PRO A 159 -9.76 10.96 -13.37
CA PRO A 159 -10.17 10.72 -12.00
C PRO A 159 -9.13 11.25 -11.01
N PRO A 160 -9.52 11.61 -9.76
CA PRO A 160 -8.58 11.90 -8.69
C PRO A 160 -7.63 10.72 -8.50
N THR A 161 -6.34 10.94 -8.74
CA THR A 161 -5.36 9.84 -8.70
C THR A 161 -4.16 10.25 -7.83
N PRO A 162 -4.32 10.26 -6.49
CA PRO A 162 -3.18 10.34 -5.59
C PRO A 162 -2.41 9.02 -5.64
N VAL A 163 -1.10 9.09 -5.88
CA VAL A 163 -0.20 7.94 -5.80
C VAL A 163 0.79 8.22 -4.69
N VAL A 164 1.05 7.23 -3.83
CA VAL A 164 1.94 7.39 -2.68
C VAL A 164 3.02 6.32 -2.71
N GLY A 165 4.27 6.74 -2.59
CA GLY A 165 5.39 5.87 -2.34
C GLY A 165 5.70 5.81 -0.84
N CYS A 166 6.03 4.63 -0.35
CA CYS A 166 6.53 4.43 1.00
C CYS A 166 7.92 3.80 0.99
N VAL A 167 8.80 4.34 1.82
CA VAL A 167 10.12 3.77 2.08
C VAL A 167 10.17 3.33 3.53
N GLY A 168 10.57 2.08 3.76
CA GLY A 168 10.72 1.52 5.10
C GLY A 168 12.09 0.91 5.33
N LEU A 169 12.43 0.78 6.60
CA LEU A 169 13.66 0.15 7.03
C LEU A 169 13.41 -1.32 7.38
N VAL A 170 14.12 -2.21 6.70
CA VAL A 170 14.18 -3.64 7.05
C VAL A 170 15.37 -3.84 7.98
N PRO A 171 15.15 -4.28 9.24
CA PRO A 171 16.24 -4.46 10.21
C PRO A 171 17.25 -5.51 9.77
N ASP A 172 16.76 -6.64 9.24
CA ASP A 172 17.59 -7.72 8.69
C ASP A 172 16.92 -8.34 7.45
N VAL A 173 17.55 -8.19 6.30
CA VAL A 173 17.00 -8.72 5.03
C VAL A 173 16.98 -10.25 4.96
N ARG A 174 17.59 -10.94 5.90
CA ARG A 174 17.54 -12.41 6.00
C ARG A 174 16.21 -12.91 6.60
N GLU A 175 15.53 -12.04 7.35
CA GLU A 175 14.28 -12.31 8.08
C GLU A 175 13.03 -11.78 7.35
N VAL A 176 13.17 -11.37 6.10
CA VAL A 176 12.03 -10.94 5.27
C VAL A 176 11.12 -12.13 4.95
N PRO A 177 9.78 -12.01 5.13
CA PRO A 177 8.83 -13.04 4.69
C PRO A 177 8.99 -13.35 3.20
N ARG A 178 9.04 -14.63 2.82
CA ARG A 178 9.39 -15.05 1.44
C ARG A 178 8.34 -15.91 0.77
N GLY A 179 7.53 -16.60 1.55
CA GLY A 179 6.51 -17.53 1.09
C GLY A 179 6.29 -18.61 2.14
N TRP A 180 5.10 -19.19 2.14
CA TRP A 180 4.76 -20.28 3.05
C TRP A 180 5.36 -21.63 2.61
N SER A 181 5.41 -22.56 3.55
CA SER A 181 5.86 -23.94 3.36
C SER A 181 4.79 -24.91 3.86
N PRO A 182 4.82 -26.17 3.42
CA PRO A 182 3.95 -27.20 3.98
C PRO A 182 4.03 -27.26 5.50
N GLY A 183 2.86 -27.30 6.15
CA GLY A 183 2.74 -27.27 7.61
C GLY A 183 2.61 -25.87 8.21
N ASP A 184 2.80 -24.80 7.44
CA ASP A 184 2.57 -23.44 7.96
C ASP A 184 1.08 -23.16 8.21
N ALA A 185 0.78 -22.56 9.35
CA ALA A 185 -0.55 -22.03 9.65
C ALA A 185 -0.79 -20.76 8.86
N VAL A 186 -1.91 -20.71 8.12
CA VAL A 186 -2.34 -19.54 7.35
C VAL A 186 -3.45 -18.81 8.12
N LEU A 187 -3.27 -17.52 8.32
CA LEU A 187 -4.16 -16.66 9.09
C LEU A 187 -4.50 -15.40 8.27
N LEU A 188 -5.67 -14.84 8.52
CA LEU A 188 -6.04 -13.50 8.09
C LEU A 188 -5.96 -12.55 9.28
N ALA A 189 -5.15 -11.52 9.17
CA ALA A 189 -5.06 -10.44 10.12
C ALA A 189 -5.91 -9.27 9.63
N GLU A 190 -6.86 -8.85 10.46
CA GLU A 190 -7.80 -7.77 10.15
C GLU A 190 -7.66 -6.64 11.16
N SER A 191 -8.08 -5.42 10.82
CA SER A 191 -8.23 -4.30 11.75
C SER A 191 -9.71 -4.08 12.07
N ASP A 192 -9.99 -3.15 12.98
CA ASP A 192 -11.35 -2.72 13.30
C ASP A 192 -11.97 -1.76 12.25
N GLY A 193 -11.22 -1.43 11.20
CA GLY A 193 -11.63 -0.53 10.12
C GLY A 193 -11.43 0.96 10.42
N THR A 194 -10.86 1.30 11.56
CA THR A 194 -10.45 2.68 11.86
C THR A 194 -9.03 2.95 11.36
N LEU A 195 -8.69 4.21 11.10
CA LEU A 195 -7.32 4.59 10.73
C LEU A 195 -6.29 4.15 11.78
N VAL A 196 -6.64 4.25 13.07
CA VAL A 196 -5.78 3.82 14.17
C VAL A 196 -5.62 2.30 14.18
N GLY A 197 -6.69 1.55 13.89
CA GLY A 197 -6.67 0.10 13.76
C GLY A 197 -5.82 -0.35 12.57
N ASP A 198 -5.96 0.30 11.41
CA ASP A 198 -5.16 0.01 10.21
C ASP A 198 -3.67 0.31 10.45
N ALA A 199 -3.34 1.45 11.07
CA ALA A 199 -1.96 1.77 11.47
C ALA A 199 -1.41 0.76 12.51
N GLY A 200 -2.26 0.28 13.41
CA GLY A 200 -1.92 -0.78 14.37
C GLY A 200 -1.60 -2.11 13.67
N LEU A 201 -2.41 -2.51 12.68
CA LEU A 201 -2.20 -3.71 11.89
C LEU A 201 -0.87 -3.65 11.11
N ILE A 202 -0.59 -2.53 10.45
CA ILE A 202 0.68 -2.30 9.74
C ILE A 202 1.86 -2.45 10.69
N ARG A 203 1.78 -1.82 11.87
CA ARG A 203 2.82 -1.93 12.91
C ARG A 203 3.00 -3.38 13.39
N PHE A 204 1.90 -4.08 13.63
CA PHE A 204 1.94 -5.48 14.03
C PHE A 204 2.67 -6.33 13.00
N VAL A 205 2.37 -6.19 11.72
CA VAL A 205 2.91 -7.06 10.67
C VAL A 205 4.42 -6.91 10.51
N TRP A 206 4.96 -5.69 10.43
CA TRP A 206 6.41 -5.53 10.29
C TRP A 206 7.16 -5.99 11.56
N GLN A 207 6.56 -5.83 12.75
CA GLN A 207 7.16 -6.35 14.00
C GLN A 207 7.10 -7.88 14.10
N ALA A 208 6.07 -8.49 13.52
CA ALA A 208 5.93 -9.93 13.48
C ALA A 208 6.77 -10.59 12.37
N ALA A 209 7.23 -9.83 11.37
CA ALA A 209 7.89 -10.32 10.16
C ALA A 209 8.98 -11.39 10.41
N PRO A 210 9.86 -11.28 11.43
CA PRO A 210 10.86 -12.32 11.71
C PRO A 210 10.27 -13.69 12.10
N ARG A 211 8.98 -13.75 12.43
CA ARG A 211 8.25 -15.00 12.78
C ARG A 211 7.31 -15.46 11.68
N LEU A 212 7.19 -14.67 10.60
CA LEU A 212 6.31 -14.96 9.49
C LEU A 212 7.08 -15.56 8.32
N SER A 213 6.56 -16.62 7.74
CA SER A 213 7.04 -17.15 6.47
C SER A 213 6.48 -16.36 5.29
N LEU A 214 5.25 -15.87 5.41
CA LEU A 214 4.57 -15.03 4.42
C LEU A 214 3.81 -13.89 5.13
N ALA A 215 3.82 -12.71 4.50
CA ALA A 215 2.86 -11.65 4.71
C ALA A 215 2.52 -11.05 3.34
N HIS A 216 1.22 -10.89 3.07
CA HIS A 216 0.70 -10.38 1.79
C HIS A 216 -0.61 -9.66 2.01
N ASP A 217 -0.74 -8.46 1.47
CA ASP A 217 -1.93 -7.66 1.65
C ASP A 217 -3.12 -8.17 0.83
N VAL A 218 -4.31 -7.83 1.26
CA VAL A 218 -5.55 -8.08 0.53
C VAL A 218 -6.02 -6.77 -0.09
N SER A 219 -5.76 -6.61 -1.38
CA SER A 219 -6.11 -5.44 -2.17
C SER A 219 -7.19 -5.76 -3.23
N ASP A 220 -7.15 -5.09 -4.39
CA ASP A 220 -8.05 -5.35 -5.51
C ASP A 220 -8.02 -6.82 -5.93
N GLY A 221 -9.20 -7.42 -6.10
CA GLY A 221 -9.34 -8.86 -6.31
C GLY A 221 -9.63 -9.67 -5.05
N GLY A 222 -9.43 -9.07 -3.87
CA GLY A 222 -9.82 -9.62 -2.58
C GLY A 222 -9.03 -10.86 -2.14
N LEU A 223 -9.58 -11.59 -1.16
CA LEU A 223 -8.91 -12.72 -0.52
C LEU A 223 -8.51 -13.84 -1.51
N GLU A 224 -9.39 -14.14 -2.47
CA GLU A 224 -9.14 -15.21 -3.44
C GLU A 224 -7.90 -14.94 -4.29
N LEU A 225 -7.76 -13.69 -4.78
CA LEU A 225 -6.57 -13.30 -5.54
C LEU A 225 -5.34 -13.31 -4.66
N ALA A 226 -5.38 -12.75 -3.46
CA ALA A 226 -4.25 -12.72 -2.54
C ALA A 226 -3.73 -14.14 -2.21
N LEU A 227 -4.63 -15.11 -1.99
CA LEU A 227 -4.25 -16.50 -1.77
C LEU A 227 -3.65 -17.15 -3.03
N THR A 228 -4.13 -16.80 -4.21
CA THR A 228 -3.62 -17.28 -5.48
C THR A 228 -2.20 -16.78 -5.73
N GLU A 229 -1.96 -15.49 -5.51
CA GLU A 229 -0.64 -14.86 -5.63
C GLU A 229 0.35 -15.43 -4.62
N ALA A 230 -0.06 -15.55 -3.36
CA ALA A 230 0.75 -16.14 -2.31
C ALA A 230 1.11 -17.62 -2.61
N SER A 231 0.17 -18.38 -3.19
CA SER A 231 0.43 -19.77 -3.65
C SER A 231 1.47 -19.80 -4.77
N ALA A 232 1.34 -18.90 -5.74
CA ALA A 232 2.28 -18.81 -6.85
C ALA A 232 3.70 -18.44 -6.38
N TRP A 233 3.83 -17.50 -5.42
CA TRP A 233 5.13 -17.12 -4.84
C TRP A 233 5.79 -18.27 -4.09
N SER A 234 4.97 -18.95 -3.29
CA SER A 234 5.46 -19.98 -2.38
C SER A 234 5.75 -21.32 -3.10
N GLY A 235 5.16 -21.52 -4.28
CA GLY A 235 5.20 -22.79 -5.00
C GLY A 235 4.37 -23.88 -4.35
N HIS A 236 3.50 -23.54 -3.39
CA HIS A 236 2.61 -24.45 -2.67
C HIS A 236 1.19 -23.92 -2.71
N GLU A 237 0.26 -24.72 -3.25
CA GLU A 237 -1.14 -24.31 -3.34
C GLU A 237 -1.78 -24.25 -1.95
N PHE A 238 -2.54 -23.19 -1.72
CA PHE A 238 -3.42 -23.07 -0.58
C PHE A 238 -4.70 -22.35 -1.01
N ARG A 239 -5.84 -22.81 -0.54
CA ARG A 239 -7.15 -22.21 -0.79
C ARG A 239 -7.97 -22.17 0.49
N ALA A 240 -8.69 -21.13 0.69
CA ALA A 240 -9.67 -21.01 1.75
C ALA A 240 -10.91 -20.29 1.24
N GLU A 241 -12.07 -20.66 1.76
CA GLU A 241 -13.32 -19.97 1.49
C GLU A 241 -13.51 -18.79 2.44
N GLY A 242 -14.17 -17.76 1.96
CA GLY A 242 -14.53 -16.60 2.74
C GLY A 242 -14.25 -15.27 2.04
N SER A 243 -14.49 -14.20 2.75
CA SER A 243 -14.17 -12.83 2.31
C SER A 243 -13.23 -12.18 3.30
N ALA A 244 -12.53 -11.16 2.83
CA ALA A 244 -11.72 -10.27 3.65
C ALA A 244 -12.03 -8.82 3.25
N ARG A 245 -11.88 -7.90 4.19
CA ARG A 245 -11.91 -6.47 3.91
C ARG A 245 -10.62 -6.10 3.16
N LEU A 246 -10.72 -5.15 2.22
CA LEU A 246 -9.54 -4.55 1.63
C LEU A 246 -8.67 -3.95 2.75
N GLY A 247 -7.38 -4.17 2.67
CA GLY A 247 -6.43 -3.80 3.69
C GLY A 247 -6.25 -4.81 4.82
N SER A 248 -6.92 -5.98 4.78
CA SER A 248 -6.53 -7.14 5.58
C SER A 248 -5.21 -7.72 5.08
N ILE A 249 -4.56 -8.56 5.87
CA ILE A 249 -3.27 -9.15 5.51
C ILE A 249 -3.33 -10.66 5.71
N VAL A 250 -3.02 -11.41 4.66
CA VAL A 250 -2.76 -12.84 4.77
C VAL A 250 -1.36 -13.02 5.35
N ILE A 251 -1.26 -13.74 6.46
CA ILE A 251 0.02 -14.10 7.08
C ILE A 251 0.14 -15.62 7.21
N ALA A 252 1.35 -16.11 7.11
CA ALA A 252 1.65 -17.50 7.41
C ALA A 252 2.86 -17.60 8.34
N CYS A 253 2.86 -18.62 9.19
CA CYS A 253 3.96 -18.90 10.10
C CYS A 253 4.02 -20.39 10.48
N ALA A 254 5.16 -20.83 10.96
CA ALA A 254 5.28 -22.14 11.58
C ALA A 254 4.27 -22.26 12.75
N PRO A 255 3.65 -23.43 12.97
CA PRO A 255 2.59 -23.61 13.98
C PRO A 255 2.99 -23.15 15.41
N GLU A 256 4.26 -23.32 15.80
CA GLU A 256 4.79 -22.92 17.09
C GLU A 256 4.80 -21.39 17.30
N HIS A 257 4.77 -20.61 16.23
CA HIS A 257 4.74 -19.14 16.31
C HIS A 257 3.33 -18.57 16.41
N LYS A 258 2.30 -19.34 16.00
CA LYS A 258 0.93 -18.90 15.87
C LYS A 258 0.38 -18.24 17.14
N ASP A 259 0.49 -18.92 18.27
CA ASP A 259 -0.08 -18.46 19.54
C ASP A 259 0.66 -17.25 20.12
N GLY A 260 1.91 -17.02 19.68
CA GLY A 260 2.75 -15.91 20.11
C GLY A 260 2.59 -14.63 19.28
N LEU A 261 1.75 -14.59 18.25
CA LEU A 261 1.62 -13.42 17.37
C LEU A 261 0.99 -12.22 18.08
N GLY A 262 -0.01 -12.45 18.96
CA GLY A 262 -0.54 -11.41 19.86
C GLY A 262 -1.44 -10.35 19.19
N TRP A 263 -1.90 -10.53 17.95
CA TRP A 263 -2.87 -9.64 17.30
C TRP A 263 -4.30 -10.08 17.62
N PRO A 264 -5.20 -9.16 18.06
CA PRO A 264 -6.52 -9.53 18.55
C PRO A 264 -7.50 -10.02 17.48
N HIS A 265 -7.29 -9.63 16.23
CA HIS A 265 -8.19 -9.93 15.11
C HIS A 265 -7.52 -10.87 14.10
N LEU A 266 -7.07 -12.04 14.58
CA LEU A 266 -6.56 -13.12 13.74
C LEU A 266 -7.67 -14.16 13.49
N ARG A 267 -7.94 -14.44 12.22
CA ARG A 267 -8.83 -15.50 11.78
C ARG A 267 -8.03 -16.60 11.09
N ALA A 268 -8.13 -17.83 11.60
CA ALA A 268 -7.49 -18.98 10.96
C ALA A 268 -8.15 -19.28 9.61
N LEU A 269 -7.34 -19.44 8.58
CA LEU A 269 -7.78 -19.90 7.24
C LEU A 269 -7.49 -21.37 7.02
N GLY A 270 -6.43 -21.92 7.62
CA GLY A 270 -6.07 -23.33 7.50
C GLY A 270 -4.57 -23.57 7.69
N GLU A 271 -4.07 -24.64 7.09
CA GLU A 271 -2.67 -25.05 7.08
C GLU A 271 -2.28 -25.44 5.66
N VAL A 272 -1.06 -25.07 5.26
CA VAL A 272 -0.52 -25.41 3.93
C VAL A 272 -0.25 -26.91 3.86
N ALA A 273 -0.79 -27.57 2.83
CA ALA A 273 -0.68 -29.03 2.64
C ALA A 273 0.73 -29.48 2.16
#